data_a7b6ac9aeb7007b3edc1185a12c62d45
#
_entry.id   a7b6ac9aeb7007b3edc1185a12c62d45
#
_cell.length_a   1.000
_cell.length_b   1.000
_cell.length_c   1.000
_cell.angle_alpha   90.00
_cell.angle_beta   90.00
_cell.angle_gamma   90.00
#
_symmetry.space_group_name_H-M   'P 1'
#
loop_
_entity.id
_entity.type
_entity.pdbx_description
1 polymer ?
#
loop_
_entity_poly.entity_id
_entity_poly.type
_entity_poly.pdbx_seq_one_letter_code
_entity_poly.pdbx_strand_id
1 'polypeptide(L)'
;MYTHAFFFYFFSFIAIFSALMVITSRSTINSVFFLILDFISVGCLFIMVGAEFLGMILLIVYVGAVAVLFLFVVMMLNVAEQKQSWFMGKKSTHIPIGLLFSVLIFLELLVVVGGWKYKENLMTSSTLNMDKKISNTHEIGSVMYT
;
A
#
# COMPACT_ATOMS: atom_id res chain seq x y z
N MET A 1 2.16 25.61 3.24
CA MET A 1 1.02 24.74 3.49
C MET A 1 0.47 24.08 2.22
N TYR A 2 0.19 24.83 1.17
CA TYR A 2 -0.36 24.27 -0.09
C TYR A 2 0.57 23.30 -0.83
N THR A 3 1.88 23.49 -0.72
CA THR A 3 2.89 22.65 -1.41
C THR A 3 2.89 21.21 -0.88
N HIS A 4 2.81 21.02 0.44
CA HIS A 4 2.74 19.68 1.03
C HIS A 4 1.46 18.94 0.64
N ALA A 5 0.32 19.63 0.62
CA ALA A 5 -0.94 19.05 0.20
C ALA A 5 -0.90 18.62 -1.28
N PHE A 6 -0.29 19.43 -2.15
CA PHE A 6 -0.14 19.11 -3.56
C PHE A 6 0.68 17.82 -3.76
N PHE A 7 1.84 17.71 -3.13
CA PHE A 7 2.67 16.51 -3.22
C PHE A 7 1.97 15.27 -2.64
N PHE A 8 1.23 15.44 -1.54
CA PHE A 8 0.45 14.36 -0.95
C PHE A 8 -0.58 13.80 -1.95
N TYR A 9 -1.40 14.65 -2.55
CA TYR A 9 -2.38 14.20 -3.54
C TYR A 9 -1.74 13.60 -4.78
N PHE A 10 -0.61 14.13 -5.20
CA PHE A 10 0.14 13.63 -6.36
C PHE A 10 0.64 12.19 -6.12
N PHE A 11 1.32 11.94 -5.00
CA PHE A 11 1.79 10.58 -4.66
C PHE A 11 0.65 9.62 -4.36
N SER A 12 -0.42 10.09 -3.72
CA SER A 12 -1.62 9.29 -3.49
C SER A 12 -2.28 8.85 -4.80
N PHE A 13 -2.36 9.74 -5.77
CA PHE A 13 -2.89 9.41 -7.10
C PHE A 13 -2.02 8.37 -7.82
N ILE A 14 -0.69 8.53 -7.78
CA ILE A 14 0.24 7.56 -8.37
C ILE A 14 0.09 6.19 -7.70
N ALA A 15 -0.02 6.14 -6.37
CA ALA A 15 -0.19 4.89 -5.63
C ALA A 15 -1.48 4.16 -6.06
N ILE A 16 -2.63 4.85 -6.08
CA ILE A 16 -3.90 4.25 -6.51
C ILE A 16 -3.83 3.78 -7.96
N PHE A 17 -3.24 4.58 -8.84
CA PHE A 17 -3.12 4.25 -10.25
C PHE A 17 -2.20 3.05 -10.48
N SER A 18 -1.04 2.99 -9.80
CA SER A 18 -0.13 1.85 -9.89
C SER A 18 -0.75 0.57 -9.34
N ALA A 19 -1.48 0.64 -8.21
CA ALA A 19 -2.20 -0.49 -7.65
C ALA A 19 -3.25 -1.06 -8.62
N LEU A 20 -4.01 -0.20 -9.29
CA LEU A 20 -4.97 -0.62 -10.32
C LEU A 20 -4.24 -1.27 -11.51
N MET A 21 -3.10 -0.75 -11.92
CA MET A 21 -2.30 -1.30 -13.02
C MET A 21 -1.70 -2.66 -12.66
N VAL A 22 -1.30 -2.89 -11.41
CA VAL A 22 -0.84 -4.20 -10.93
C VAL A 22 -1.92 -5.27 -11.17
N ILE A 23 -3.17 -4.97 -10.84
CA ILE A 23 -4.29 -5.92 -10.96
C ILE A 23 -4.69 -6.13 -12.43
N THR A 24 -4.65 -5.08 -13.23
CA THR A 24 -5.10 -5.11 -14.63
C THR A 24 -4.04 -5.64 -15.59
N SER A 25 -2.78 -5.63 -15.19
CA SER A 25 -1.66 -6.04 -16.04
C SER A 25 -1.75 -7.54 -16.38
N ARG A 26 -1.62 -7.84 -17.67
CA ARG A 26 -1.60 -9.22 -18.19
C ARG A 26 -0.22 -9.87 -18.11
N SER A 27 0.82 -9.06 -18.07
CA SER A 27 2.21 -9.52 -18.02
C SER A 27 2.71 -9.47 -16.59
N THR A 28 3.20 -10.57 -16.07
CA THR A 28 3.71 -10.68 -14.70
C THR A 28 4.88 -9.70 -14.45
N ILE A 29 5.74 -9.51 -15.45
CA ILE A 29 6.89 -8.61 -15.35
C ILE A 29 6.40 -7.15 -15.21
N ASN A 30 5.45 -6.72 -16.05
CA ASN A 30 4.88 -5.37 -15.96
C ASN A 30 4.15 -5.15 -14.63
N SER A 31 3.45 -6.17 -14.12
CA SER A 31 2.79 -6.10 -12.82
C SER A 31 3.79 -5.83 -11.70
N VAL A 32 4.95 -6.47 -11.73
CA VAL A 32 6.01 -6.24 -10.73
C VAL A 32 6.58 -4.82 -10.81
N PHE A 33 6.76 -4.27 -12.01
CA PHE A 33 7.21 -2.89 -12.15
C PHE A 33 6.22 -1.88 -11.55
N PHE A 34 4.92 -2.07 -11.78
CA PHE A 34 3.90 -1.24 -11.16
C PHE A 34 3.83 -1.43 -9.65
N LEU A 35 4.09 -2.65 -9.16
CA LEU A 35 4.17 -2.92 -7.72
C LEU A 35 5.34 -2.17 -7.06
N ILE A 36 6.50 -2.13 -7.71
CA ILE A 36 7.65 -1.36 -7.24
C ILE A 36 7.31 0.14 -7.18
N LEU A 37 6.67 0.66 -8.22
CA LEU A 37 6.23 2.04 -8.28
C LEU A 37 5.23 2.37 -7.16
N ASP A 38 4.34 1.46 -6.84
CA ASP A 38 3.38 1.58 -5.75
C ASP A 38 4.10 1.69 -4.40
N PHE A 39 5.02 0.78 -4.11
CA PHE A 39 5.80 0.84 -2.86
C PHE A 39 6.64 2.11 -2.72
N ILE A 40 7.21 2.62 -3.81
CA ILE A 40 7.94 3.90 -3.79
C ILE A 40 6.99 5.04 -3.42
N SER A 41 5.81 5.09 -4.04
CA SER A 41 4.81 6.13 -3.79
C SER A 41 4.30 6.10 -2.35
N VAL A 42 4.02 4.91 -1.83
CA VAL A 42 3.58 4.71 -0.44
C VAL A 42 4.71 5.07 0.55
N GLY A 43 5.95 4.69 0.25
CA GLY A 43 7.12 5.08 1.05
C GLY A 43 7.29 6.59 1.15
N CYS A 44 7.12 7.32 0.03
CA CYS A 44 7.14 8.78 0.01
C CYS A 44 5.99 9.37 0.83
N LEU A 45 4.79 8.79 0.78
CA LEU A 45 3.66 9.22 1.61
C LEU A 45 3.96 9.08 3.11
N PHE A 46 4.58 7.98 3.53
CA PHE A 46 4.98 7.79 4.94
C PHE A 46 6.00 8.84 5.39
N ILE A 47 6.97 9.16 4.54
CA ILE A 47 7.96 10.21 4.84
C ILE A 47 7.26 11.57 4.99
N MET A 48 6.30 11.88 4.13
CA MET A 48 5.54 13.14 4.20
C MET A 48 4.67 13.26 5.45
N VAL A 49 4.16 12.15 5.97
CA VAL A 49 3.36 12.13 7.22
C VAL A 49 4.25 12.21 8.48
N GLY A 50 5.57 12.16 8.32
CA GLY A 50 6.54 12.21 9.43
C GLY A 50 6.94 10.83 9.95
N ALA A 51 6.47 9.74 9.33
CA ALA A 51 6.90 8.38 9.63
C ALA A 51 8.15 8.00 8.81
N GLU A 52 9.21 8.79 8.94
CA GLU A 52 10.44 8.68 8.14
C GLU A 52 11.06 7.29 8.23
N PHE A 53 11.15 6.73 9.45
CA PHE A 53 11.72 5.41 9.69
C PHE A 53 10.95 4.31 8.96
N LEU A 54 9.62 4.35 9.03
CA LEU A 54 8.77 3.38 8.38
C LEU A 54 8.86 3.49 6.85
N GLY A 55 8.86 4.71 6.31
CA GLY A 55 9.05 4.96 4.88
C GLY A 55 10.38 4.42 4.37
N MET A 56 11.47 4.65 5.11
CA MET A 56 12.81 4.16 4.75
C MET A 56 12.89 2.64 4.78
N ILE A 57 12.35 1.98 5.79
CA ILE A 57 12.29 0.50 5.86
C ILE A 57 11.50 -0.05 4.69
N LEU A 58 10.35 0.54 4.38
CA LEU A 58 9.52 0.11 3.27
C LEU A 58 10.28 0.18 1.94
N LEU A 59 11.02 1.25 1.70
CA LEU A 59 11.83 1.38 0.48
C LEU A 59 12.99 0.38 0.44
N ILE A 60 13.74 0.23 1.53
CA ILE A 60 14.91 -0.64 1.56
C ILE A 60 14.51 -2.11 1.49
N VAL A 61 13.52 -2.54 2.25
CA VAL A 61 13.15 -3.94 2.36
C VAL A 61 12.22 -4.35 1.21
N TYR A 62 11.12 -3.61 0.99
CA TYR A 62 10.14 -4.03 -0.02
C TYR A 62 10.60 -3.73 -1.45
N VAL A 63 11.17 -2.56 -1.72
CA VAL A 63 11.66 -2.23 -3.06
C VAL A 63 13.04 -2.85 -3.28
N GLY A 64 13.96 -2.72 -2.34
CA GLY A 64 15.33 -3.18 -2.49
C GLY A 64 15.50 -4.70 -2.43
N ALA A 65 14.84 -5.38 -1.52
CA ALA A 65 14.99 -6.82 -1.34
C ALA A 65 13.85 -7.64 -1.94
N VAL A 66 12.61 -7.41 -1.49
CA VAL A 66 11.48 -8.28 -1.86
C VAL A 66 11.11 -8.13 -3.34
N ALA A 67 10.97 -6.91 -3.83
CA ALA A 67 10.56 -6.67 -5.21
C ALA A 67 11.65 -7.11 -6.20
N VAL A 68 12.92 -6.88 -5.88
CA VAL A 68 14.05 -7.33 -6.72
C VAL A 68 14.14 -8.86 -6.74
N LEU A 69 13.99 -9.51 -5.58
CA LEU A 69 13.95 -10.97 -5.50
C LEU A 69 12.79 -11.53 -6.34
N PHE A 70 11.62 -10.94 -6.22
CA PHE A 70 10.44 -11.37 -6.97
C PHE A 70 10.63 -11.19 -8.49
N LEU A 71 11.18 -10.05 -8.90
CA LEU A 71 11.50 -9.77 -10.30
C LEU A 71 12.52 -10.80 -10.85
N PHE A 72 13.55 -11.12 -10.07
CA PHE A 72 14.55 -12.12 -10.45
C PHE A 72 13.93 -13.51 -10.61
N VAL A 73 13.09 -13.94 -9.66
CA VAL A 73 12.40 -15.23 -9.73
C VAL A 73 11.47 -15.31 -10.94
N VAL A 74 10.68 -14.28 -11.19
CA VAL A 74 9.75 -14.23 -12.34
C VAL A 74 10.51 -14.27 -13.67
N MET A 75 11.65 -13.57 -13.74
CA MET A 75 12.48 -13.57 -14.93
C MET A 75 13.15 -14.95 -15.15
N MET A 76 13.60 -15.61 -14.06
CA MET A 76 14.25 -16.93 -14.14
C MET A 76 13.27 -18.05 -14.51
N LEU A 77 12.06 -18.00 -13.98
CA LEU A 77 11.03 -19.00 -14.25
C LEU A 77 10.54 -18.98 -15.70
N ASN A 78 10.91 -17.95 -16.48
CA ASN A 78 10.46 -17.78 -17.87
C ASN A 78 8.98 -18.20 -18.01
N VAL A 79 8.14 -17.58 -17.18
CA VAL A 79 6.71 -17.83 -17.23
C VAL A 79 6.23 -17.36 -18.59
N ALA A 80 6.34 -18.26 -19.56
CA ALA A 80 5.77 -18.07 -20.87
C ALA A 80 4.34 -17.61 -20.65
N GLU A 81 4.00 -16.48 -21.23
CA GLU A 81 2.65 -15.93 -21.21
C GLU A 81 1.70 -17.01 -21.69
N GLN A 82 1.21 -17.83 -20.79
CA GLN A 82 0.04 -18.62 -21.08
C GLN A 82 -1.07 -17.59 -21.29
N LYS A 83 -1.41 -17.39 -22.54
CA LYS A 83 -2.62 -16.70 -22.97
C LYS A 83 -3.82 -17.46 -22.43
N GLN A 84 -3.95 -17.53 -21.14
CA GLN A 84 -5.18 -17.97 -20.53
C GLN A 84 -6.14 -16.79 -20.63
N SER A 85 -7.03 -16.90 -21.58
CA SER A 85 -8.20 -16.05 -21.68
C SER A 85 -9.09 -16.32 -20.47
N TRP A 86 -8.70 -15.76 -19.35
CA TRP A 86 -9.36 -15.97 -18.06
C TRP A 86 -10.72 -15.26 -17.98
N PHE A 87 -10.93 -14.30 -18.87
CA PHE A 87 -12.15 -13.48 -18.89
C PHE A 87 -13.23 -13.96 -19.87
N MET A 88 -12.96 -14.96 -20.69
CA MET A 88 -13.91 -15.45 -21.69
C MET A 88 -14.06 -16.99 -21.67
N GLY A 89 -14.08 -17.55 -20.48
CA GLY A 89 -14.33 -18.95 -20.22
C GLY A 89 -15.78 -19.18 -19.80
N LYS A 90 -16.63 -19.52 -20.80
CA LYS A 90 -17.80 -20.34 -20.67
C LYS A 90 -18.70 -20.07 -19.46
N LYS A 91 -19.87 -19.47 -19.74
CA LYS A 91 -21.08 -19.44 -18.90
C LYS A 91 -21.07 -20.47 -17.76
N SER A 92 -20.46 -20.16 -16.66
CA SER A 92 -20.66 -20.85 -15.40
C SER A 92 -21.41 -19.89 -14.48
N THR A 93 -22.60 -20.25 -14.15
CA THR A 93 -23.55 -19.53 -13.28
C THR A 93 -23.06 -19.45 -11.83
N HIS A 94 -21.80 -19.76 -11.60
CA HIS A 94 -21.19 -19.67 -10.27
C HIS A 94 -20.59 -18.28 -10.09
N ILE A 95 -21.14 -17.56 -9.12
CA ILE A 95 -20.54 -16.30 -8.62
C ILE A 95 -19.06 -16.60 -8.34
N PRO A 96 -18.10 -15.88 -8.98
CA PRO A 96 -16.70 -16.16 -8.76
C PRO A 96 -16.40 -15.96 -7.26
N ILE A 97 -15.84 -16.99 -6.64
CA ILE A 97 -15.50 -17.01 -5.22
C ILE A 97 -14.70 -15.75 -4.83
N GLY A 98 -13.83 -15.27 -5.73
CA GLY A 98 -13.08 -14.02 -5.52
C GLY A 98 -13.96 -12.79 -5.35
N LEU A 99 -15.10 -12.70 -6.06
CA LEU A 99 -16.03 -11.59 -5.90
C LEU A 99 -16.71 -11.63 -4.52
N LEU A 100 -17.04 -12.82 -4.03
CA LEU A 100 -17.63 -12.99 -2.70
C LEU A 100 -16.65 -12.51 -1.61
N PHE A 101 -15.38 -12.94 -1.67
CA PHE A 101 -14.34 -12.49 -0.73
C PHE A 101 -14.07 -10.99 -0.84
N SER A 102 -14.06 -10.44 -2.04
CA SER A 102 -13.86 -8.99 -2.25
C SER A 102 -14.97 -8.17 -1.60
N VAL A 103 -16.22 -8.59 -1.77
CA VAL A 103 -17.38 -7.92 -1.12
C VAL A 103 -17.32 -8.04 0.38
N LEU A 104 -16.91 -9.21 0.90
CA LEU A 104 -16.77 -9.43 2.35
C LEU A 104 -15.73 -8.47 2.95
N ILE A 105 -14.52 -8.40 2.37
CA ILE A 105 -13.45 -7.50 2.83
C ILE A 105 -13.88 -6.03 2.68
N PHE A 106 -14.54 -5.67 1.60
CA PHE A 106 -15.04 -4.32 1.41
C PHE A 106 -16.06 -3.92 2.48
N LEU A 107 -16.97 -4.82 2.83
CA LEU A 107 -17.96 -4.59 3.87
C LEU A 107 -17.29 -4.45 5.25
N GLU A 108 -16.30 -5.29 5.57
CA GLU A 108 -15.50 -5.19 6.78
C GLU A 108 -14.80 -3.82 6.89
N LEU A 109 -14.18 -3.36 5.81
CA LEU A 109 -13.55 -2.03 5.76
C LEU A 109 -14.56 -0.90 6.00
N LEU A 110 -15.75 -0.99 5.42
CA LEU A 110 -16.80 0.01 5.65
C LEU A 110 -17.23 0.06 7.11
N VAL A 111 -17.37 -1.09 7.77
CA VAL A 111 -17.72 -1.17 9.19
C VAL A 111 -16.64 -0.54 10.06
N VAL A 112 -15.36 -0.86 9.79
CA VAL A 112 -14.22 -0.31 10.53
C VAL A 112 -14.13 1.19 10.37
N VAL A 113 -14.19 1.70 9.15
CA VAL A 113 -14.12 3.16 8.86
C VAL A 113 -15.35 3.89 9.42
N GLY A 114 -16.55 3.30 9.30
CA GLY A 114 -17.77 3.86 9.87
C GLY A 114 -17.76 3.90 11.41
N GLY A 115 -17.21 2.86 12.04
CA GLY A 115 -17.05 2.80 13.50
C GLY A 115 -16.04 3.81 14.06
N TRP A 116 -15.03 4.18 13.25
CA TRP A 116 -14.02 5.16 13.68
C TRP A 116 -14.61 6.56 13.87
N LYS A 117 -15.52 6.97 13.01
CA LYS A 117 -16.23 8.25 13.15
C LYS A 117 -17.04 8.39 14.45
N TYR A 118 -17.47 7.26 15.01
CA TYR A 118 -18.24 7.25 16.28
C TYR A 118 -17.35 7.43 17.52
N LYS A 119 -16.06 7.09 17.43
CA LYS A 119 -15.12 7.11 18.56
C LYS A 119 -14.45 8.46 18.76
N GLU A 120 -14.41 9.30 17.73
CA GLU A 120 -13.75 10.61 17.77
C GLU A 120 -14.45 11.58 18.75
N ASN A 121 -15.75 11.41 18.98
CA ASN A 121 -16.53 12.22 19.93
C ASN A 121 -16.28 11.87 21.41
N LEU A 122 -15.57 10.77 21.70
CA LEU A 122 -15.31 10.33 23.08
C LEU A 122 -13.86 10.61 23.55
N MET A 123 -12.95 11.01 22.68
CA MET A 123 -11.54 11.18 23.00
C MET A 123 -11.03 12.62 22.93
N THR A 124 -11.91 13.62 22.96
CA THR A 124 -11.50 15.03 22.98
C THR A 124 -10.92 15.51 24.33
N SER A 125 -10.52 14.61 25.20
CA SER A 125 -10.05 14.96 26.55
C SER A 125 -8.60 14.61 26.87
N SER A 126 -7.80 14.26 25.88
CA SER A 126 -6.37 14.00 26.13
C SER A 126 -5.53 14.75 25.11
N THR A 127 -5.47 16.07 25.24
CA THR A 127 -4.42 16.89 24.64
C THR A 127 -3.09 16.53 25.29
N LEU A 128 -2.43 15.50 24.79
CA LEU A 128 -1.01 15.34 25.02
C LEU A 128 -0.31 16.46 24.24
N ASN A 129 0.27 17.41 24.97
CA ASN A 129 1.18 18.41 24.46
C ASN A 129 2.37 17.70 23.79
N MET A 130 2.23 17.42 22.50
CA MET A 130 3.37 17.01 21.64
C MET A 130 4.10 18.27 21.16
N ASP A 131 4.69 19.00 22.08
CA ASP A 131 5.54 20.15 21.78
C ASP A 131 7.01 19.73 21.90
N LYS A 132 7.42 18.78 21.06
CA LYS A 132 8.84 18.56 20.76
C LYS A 132 8.98 17.93 19.37
N LYS A 133 9.57 18.70 18.49
CA LYS A 133 10.01 18.32 17.14
C LYS A 133 11.19 17.34 17.22
N ILE A 134 10.95 16.17 17.82
CA ILE A 134 11.93 15.08 17.91
C ILE A 134 11.71 14.20 16.69
N SER A 135 12.77 13.91 15.96
CA SER A 135 12.72 12.98 14.82
C SER A 135 12.19 11.62 15.27
N ASN A 136 11.24 11.07 14.53
CA ASN A 136 10.63 9.77 14.81
C ASN A 136 11.71 8.67 14.98
N THR A 137 12.78 8.74 14.22
CA THR A 137 13.95 7.84 14.30
C THR A 137 14.63 7.90 15.68
N HIS A 138 14.71 9.08 16.28
CA HIS A 138 15.34 9.26 17.60
C HIS A 138 14.48 8.68 18.72
N GLU A 139 13.17 8.84 18.67
CA GLU A 139 12.24 8.26 19.65
C GLU A 139 12.27 6.73 19.62
N ILE A 140 12.19 6.14 18.43
CA ILE A 140 12.27 4.68 18.27
C ILE A 140 13.63 4.17 18.75
N GLY A 141 14.71 4.84 18.42
CA GLY A 141 16.06 4.48 18.88
C GLY A 141 16.18 4.52 20.40
N SER A 142 15.64 5.53 21.06
CA SER A 142 15.71 5.64 22.53
C SER A 142 14.93 4.52 23.25
N VAL A 143 13.82 4.08 22.69
CA VAL A 143 13.01 2.98 23.26
C VAL A 143 13.64 1.61 23.03
N MET A 144 14.35 1.42 21.91
CA MET A 144 15.01 0.15 21.61
C MET A 144 16.31 -0.10 22.41
N TYR A 145 16.98 0.97 22.87
CA TYR A 145 18.26 0.85 23.57
C TYR A 145 18.16 1.05 25.10
N THR A 146 16.97 1.17 25.65
CA THR A 146 16.73 1.22 27.09
C THR A 146 16.26 -0.12 27.59
#